data_14fe60a23020bac6e1ab6889849f2302
#
_entry.id   14fe60a23020bac6e1ab6889849f2302
#
_cell.length_a   1.000
_cell.length_b   1.000
_cell.length_c   1.000
_cell.angle_alpha   90.00
_cell.angle_beta   90.00
_cell.angle_gamma   90.00
#
_symmetry.space_group_name_H-M   'P 1'
#
loop_
_entity.id
_entity.type
_entity.pdbx_description
1 polymer ?
#
loop_
_entity_poly.entity_id
_entity_poly.type
_entity_poly.pdbx_seq_one_letter_code
_entity_poly.pdbx_strand_id
1 'polypeptide(L)'
;MHLVPIERRNRRILEDERVCEAISAIGRPDHLASAAARFGLLGDPSRLALLLAIANAGPISVTDLAVAADMNDTTVSQALRLLRASGTVVARRDGRIVRYELVDDEIARLLGPIAGPPAHRKKAVH
;
A
#
# COMPACT_ATOMS: atom_id res chain seq x y z
N MET A 1 -23.90 21.15 -10.31
CA MET A 1 -23.34 21.66 -11.56
C MET A 1 -22.70 20.54 -12.36
N HIS A 2 -23.00 20.47 -13.64
CA HIS A 2 -22.44 19.43 -14.51
C HIS A 2 -21.15 19.89 -15.14
N LEU A 3 -20.11 19.08 -14.97
CA LEU A 3 -18.78 19.40 -15.46
C LEU A 3 -18.29 18.37 -16.47
N VAL A 4 -19.17 17.98 -17.39
CA VAL A 4 -18.78 17.06 -18.45
C VAL A 4 -17.87 17.81 -19.43
N PRO A 5 -16.64 17.32 -19.64
CA PRO A 5 -15.71 17.98 -20.56
C PRO A 5 -16.27 18.10 -21.96
N ILE A 6 -15.89 19.19 -22.64
CA ILE A 6 -16.38 19.47 -23.99
C ILE A 6 -16.11 18.32 -24.95
N GLU A 7 -14.94 17.70 -24.87
CA GLU A 7 -14.58 16.60 -25.74
C GLU A 7 -15.45 15.36 -25.59
N ARG A 8 -16.24 15.29 -24.51
CA ARG A 8 -17.15 14.18 -24.23
C ARG A 8 -18.61 14.52 -24.50
N ARG A 9 -18.94 15.78 -24.76
CA ARG A 9 -20.33 16.23 -24.92
C ARG A 9 -21.02 15.64 -26.13
N ASN A 10 -20.25 15.27 -27.17
CA ASN A 10 -20.81 14.66 -28.37
C ASN A 10 -21.11 13.18 -28.18
N ARG A 11 -20.69 12.61 -27.08
CA ARG A 11 -20.94 11.21 -26.80
C ARG A 11 -22.31 11.07 -26.16
N ARG A 12 -22.94 9.93 -26.40
CA ARG A 12 -24.27 9.68 -25.85
C ARG A 12 -24.23 9.59 -24.34
N ILE A 13 -25.01 10.42 -23.66
CA ILE A 13 -25.13 10.45 -22.21
C ILE A 13 -26.60 10.21 -21.85
N LEU A 14 -26.85 9.26 -20.94
CA LEU A 14 -28.21 8.98 -20.46
C LEU A 14 -28.58 9.84 -19.25
N GLU A 15 -27.65 9.99 -18.30
CA GLU A 15 -27.91 10.77 -17.08
C GLU A 15 -26.71 11.66 -16.77
N ASP A 16 -26.85 12.94 -17.02
CA ASP A 16 -25.78 13.93 -16.84
C ASP A 16 -25.25 13.95 -15.40
N GLU A 17 -26.13 13.87 -14.41
CA GLU A 17 -25.72 13.92 -13.02
C GLU A 17 -24.84 12.74 -12.64
N ARG A 18 -25.16 11.57 -13.14
CA ARG A 18 -24.36 10.38 -12.87
C ARG A 18 -22.99 10.46 -13.52
N VAL A 19 -22.93 11.02 -14.71
CA VAL A 19 -21.65 11.23 -15.40
C VAL A 19 -20.80 12.21 -14.61
N CYS A 20 -21.41 13.29 -14.15
CA CYS A 20 -20.73 14.30 -13.35
C CYS A 20 -20.19 13.72 -12.04
N GLU A 21 -21.00 12.94 -11.34
CA GLU A 21 -20.58 12.28 -10.11
C GLU A 21 -19.43 11.29 -10.35
N ALA A 22 -19.51 10.55 -11.45
CA ALA A 22 -18.47 9.58 -11.82
C ALA A 22 -17.15 10.29 -12.13
N ILE A 23 -17.21 11.41 -12.88
CA ILE A 23 -16.00 12.19 -13.17
C ILE A 23 -15.35 12.70 -11.88
N SER A 24 -16.17 13.19 -10.95
CA SER A 24 -15.66 13.65 -9.66
C SER A 24 -15.01 12.53 -8.86
N ALA A 25 -15.59 11.34 -8.90
CA ALA A 25 -15.05 10.18 -8.19
C ALA A 25 -13.71 9.72 -8.77
N ILE A 26 -13.59 9.75 -10.10
CA ILE A 26 -12.33 9.36 -10.76
C ILE A 26 -11.22 10.35 -10.42
N GLY A 27 -11.58 11.64 -10.38
CA GLY A 27 -10.65 12.68 -10.02
C GLY A 27 -9.62 13.00 -11.10
N ARG A 28 -8.50 13.57 -10.67
CA ARG A 28 -7.45 14.01 -11.57
C ARG A 28 -6.60 12.82 -12.04
N PRO A 29 -6.13 12.86 -13.30
CA PRO A 29 -5.31 11.78 -13.84
C PRO A 29 -4.06 11.47 -13.04
N ASP A 30 -3.39 12.49 -12.48
CA ASP A 30 -2.18 12.29 -11.69
C ASP A 30 -2.50 11.61 -10.35
N HIS A 31 -3.60 11.96 -9.71
CA HIS A 31 -4.06 11.27 -8.49
C HIS A 31 -4.46 9.84 -8.77
N LEU A 32 -5.14 9.62 -9.89
CA LEU A 32 -5.56 8.28 -10.30
C LEU A 32 -4.34 7.38 -10.54
N ALA A 33 -3.33 7.90 -11.25
CA ALA A 33 -2.10 7.17 -11.51
C ALA A 33 -1.35 6.84 -10.22
N SER A 34 -1.30 7.77 -9.28
CA SER A 34 -0.65 7.59 -7.99
C SER A 34 -1.36 6.51 -7.17
N ALA A 35 -2.69 6.55 -7.13
CA ALA A 35 -3.48 5.54 -6.44
C ALA A 35 -3.29 4.16 -7.08
N ALA A 36 -3.30 4.10 -8.41
CA ALA A 36 -3.10 2.85 -9.14
C ALA A 36 -1.73 2.24 -8.84
N ALA A 37 -0.69 3.08 -8.74
CA ALA A 37 0.65 2.62 -8.38
C ALA A 37 0.67 1.99 -6.99
N ARG A 38 -0.05 2.56 -6.02
CA ARG A 38 -0.16 2.00 -4.67
C ARG A 38 -0.86 0.65 -4.69
N PHE A 39 -1.98 0.54 -5.40
CA PHE A 39 -2.67 -0.75 -5.55
C PHE A 39 -1.80 -1.78 -6.24
N GLY A 40 -0.98 -1.34 -7.22
CA GLY A 40 -0.03 -2.21 -7.88
C GLY A 40 1.00 -2.80 -6.92
N LEU A 41 1.49 -2.00 -5.97
CA LEU A 41 2.38 -2.50 -4.94
C LEU A 41 1.71 -3.54 -4.05
N LEU A 42 0.44 -3.33 -3.73
CA LEU A 42 -0.33 -4.25 -2.89
C LEU A 42 -0.81 -5.48 -3.65
N GLY A 43 -0.75 -5.46 -4.97
CA GLY A 43 -1.29 -6.52 -5.80
C GLY A 43 -0.46 -7.80 -5.87
N ASP A 44 0.72 -7.81 -5.27
CA ASP A 44 1.56 -9.00 -5.21
C ASP A 44 1.48 -9.61 -3.81
N PRO A 45 1.14 -10.91 -3.70
CA PRO A 45 0.96 -11.54 -2.37
C PRO A 45 2.18 -11.43 -1.47
N SER A 46 3.38 -11.56 -2.02
CA SER A 46 4.61 -11.48 -1.23
C SER A 46 4.80 -10.07 -0.67
N ARG A 47 4.63 -9.05 -1.51
CA ARG A 47 4.75 -7.67 -1.05
C ARG A 47 3.66 -7.31 -0.05
N LEU A 48 2.44 -7.79 -0.30
CA LEU A 48 1.33 -7.55 0.62
C LEU A 48 1.62 -8.15 1.99
N ALA A 49 2.12 -9.38 2.03
CA ALA A 49 2.47 -10.04 3.29
C ALA A 49 3.53 -9.24 4.05
N LEU A 50 4.57 -8.79 3.36
CA LEU A 50 5.63 -7.99 3.98
C LEU A 50 5.11 -6.65 4.50
N LEU A 51 4.24 -5.99 3.74
CA LEU A 51 3.67 -4.71 4.15
C LEU A 51 2.76 -4.86 5.37
N LEU A 52 1.98 -5.93 5.43
CA LEU A 52 1.16 -6.22 6.60
C LEU A 52 2.03 -6.45 7.83
N ALA A 53 3.12 -7.20 7.68
CA ALA A 53 4.05 -7.45 8.77
C ALA A 53 4.71 -6.17 9.25
N ILE A 54 5.19 -5.34 8.33
CA ILE A 54 5.84 -4.07 8.67
C ILE A 54 4.86 -3.11 9.33
N ALA A 55 3.64 -3.04 8.82
CA ALA A 55 2.63 -2.12 9.37
C ALA A 55 2.29 -2.45 10.83
N ASN A 56 2.29 -3.73 11.18
CA ASN A 56 1.88 -4.16 12.51
C ASN A 56 3.05 -4.38 13.48
N ALA A 57 4.21 -4.74 12.97
CA ALA A 57 5.36 -5.11 13.80
C ALA A 57 6.60 -4.26 13.59
N GLY A 58 6.54 -3.31 12.66
CA GLY A 58 7.71 -2.48 12.38
C GLY A 58 8.03 -1.48 13.48
N PRO A 59 9.26 -1.02 13.59
CA PRO A 59 10.40 -1.37 12.70
C PRO A 59 10.83 -2.82 12.88
N ILE A 60 11.12 -3.49 11.77
CA ILE A 60 11.45 -4.92 11.77
C ILE A 60 12.55 -5.22 10.76
N SER A 61 13.44 -6.17 11.10
CA SER A 61 14.58 -6.53 10.27
C SER A 61 14.21 -7.50 9.15
N VAL A 62 15.09 -7.59 8.14
CA VAL A 62 14.95 -8.57 7.04
C VAL A 62 14.85 -9.99 7.61
N THR A 63 15.72 -10.32 8.54
CA THR A 63 15.75 -11.67 9.14
C THR A 63 14.39 -12.03 9.75
N ASP A 64 13.84 -11.13 10.54
CA ASP A 64 12.56 -11.37 11.20
C ASP A 64 11.39 -11.37 10.20
N LEU A 65 11.45 -10.49 9.20
CA LEU A 65 10.45 -10.48 8.13
C LEU A 65 10.44 -11.79 7.35
N ALA A 66 11.62 -12.33 7.05
CA ALA A 66 11.74 -13.58 6.32
C ALA A 66 11.10 -14.73 7.09
N VAL A 67 11.30 -14.77 8.40
CA VAL A 67 10.66 -15.76 9.26
C VAL A 67 9.15 -15.56 9.29
N ALA A 68 8.71 -14.32 9.49
CA ALA A 68 7.28 -14.01 9.60
C ALA A 68 6.51 -14.34 8.33
N ALA A 69 7.11 -14.06 7.17
CA ALA A 69 6.46 -14.24 5.88
C ALA A 69 6.76 -15.59 5.24
N ASP A 70 7.59 -16.41 5.89
CA ASP A 70 8.03 -17.70 5.36
C ASP A 70 8.69 -17.54 3.98
N MET A 71 9.66 -16.65 3.91
CA MET A 71 10.41 -16.35 2.69
C MET A 71 11.90 -16.40 2.99
N ASN A 72 12.72 -16.54 1.95
CA ASN A 72 14.16 -16.42 2.14
C ASN A 72 14.56 -14.93 2.16
N ASP A 73 15.74 -14.66 2.71
CA ASP A 73 16.24 -13.30 2.88
C ASP A 73 16.40 -12.56 1.55
N THR A 74 16.79 -13.28 0.50
CA THR A 74 16.96 -12.67 -0.82
C THR A 74 15.65 -12.14 -1.38
N THR A 75 14.59 -12.93 -1.26
CA THR A 75 13.25 -12.53 -1.72
C THR A 75 12.76 -11.30 -0.94
N VAL A 76 12.94 -11.31 0.38
CA VAL A 76 12.56 -10.18 1.22
C VAL A 76 13.35 -8.93 0.84
N SER A 77 14.67 -9.08 0.69
CA SER A 77 15.54 -7.94 0.34
C SER A 77 15.17 -7.32 -1.00
N GLN A 78 14.84 -8.16 -2.00
CA GLN A 78 14.43 -7.66 -3.30
C GLN A 78 13.11 -6.89 -3.24
N ALA A 79 12.14 -7.42 -2.49
CA ALA A 79 10.86 -6.75 -2.30
C ALA A 79 11.05 -5.41 -1.56
N LEU A 80 11.86 -5.40 -0.52
CA LEU A 80 12.13 -4.18 0.25
C LEU A 80 12.83 -3.12 -0.59
N ARG A 81 13.70 -3.53 -1.52
CA ARG A 81 14.33 -2.58 -2.43
C ARG A 81 13.30 -1.83 -3.26
N LEU A 82 12.32 -2.54 -3.78
CA LEU A 82 11.22 -1.94 -4.53
C LEU A 82 10.38 -1.02 -3.64
N LEU A 83 10.03 -1.46 -2.45
CA LEU A 83 9.23 -0.69 -1.52
C LEU A 83 9.94 0.58 -1.03
N ARG A 84 11.26 0.52 -0.87
CA ARG A 84 12.05 1.71 -0.56
C ARG A 84 12.07 2.68 -1.73
N ALA A 85 12.30 2.16 -2.93
CA ALA A 85 12.36 2.99 -4.13
C ALA A 85 11.04 3.74 -4.37
N SER A 86 9.91 3.13 -4.01
CA SER A 86 8.60 3.75 -4.14
C SER A 86 8.24 4.71 -3.00
N GLY A 87 9.11 4.81 -1.98
CA GLY A 87 8.85 5.67 -0.83
C GLY A 87 7.86 5.09 0.19
N THR A 88 7.52 3.82 0.06
CA THR A 88 6.55 3.17 0.94
C THR A 88 7.14 2.85 2.30
N VAL A 89 8.39 2.41 2.32
CA VAL A 89 9.11 2.08 3.56
C VAL A 89 10.45 2.80 3.61
N VAL A 90 10.97 2.96 4.81
CA VAL A 90 12.32 3.48 5.05
C VAL A 90 13.11 2.46 5.85
N ALA A 91 14.42 2.46 5.64
CA ALA A 91 15.35 1.65 6.40
C ALA A 91 15.96 2.50 7.50
N ARG A 92 15.97 1.99 8.71
CA ARG A 92 16.58 2.65 9.86
C ARG A 92 17.65 1.75 10.43
N ARG A 93 18.85 2.28 10.53
CA ARG A 93 19.97 1.53 11.12
C ARG A 93 20.00 1.75 12.63
N ASP A 94 20.12 0.63 13.35
CA ASP A 94 20.28 0.62 14.79
C ASP A 94 21.45 -0.31 15.08
N GLY A 95 22.64 0.29 15.23
CA GLY A 95 23.86 -0.50 15.33
C GLY A 95 24.14 -1.29 14.07
N ARG A 96 24.20 -2.61 14.18
CA ARG A 96 24.42 -3.51 13.04
C ARG A 96 23.13 -3.96 12.39
N ILE A 97 22.00 -3.62 13.00
CA ILE A 97 20.71 -4.09 12.52
C ILE A 97 20.05 -2.98 11.72
N VAL A 98 19.53 -3.33 10.54
CA VAL A 98 18.70 -2.45 9.74
C VAL A 98 17.26 -2.91 9.86
N ARG A 99 16.39 -2.00 10.26
CA ARG A 99 14.97 -2.26 10.42
C ARG A 99 14.18 -1.43 9.42
N TYR A 100 13.03 -1.94 9.03
CA TYR A 100 12.17 -1.31 8.03
C TYR A 100 10.87 -0.86 8.68
N GLU A 101 10.43 0.32 8.28
CA GLU A 101 9.25 0.96 8.85
C GLU A 101 8.39 1.50 7.72
N LEU A 102 7.07 1.34 7.85
CA LEU A 102 6.10 1.86 6.90
C LEU A 102 5.94 3.36 7.11
N VAL A 103 6.05 4.15 6.05
CA VAL A 103 5.92 5.61 6.13
C VAL A 103 4.85 6.18 5.20
N ASP A 104 4.23 5.37 4.34
CA ASP A 104 3.16 5.82 3.46
C ASP A 104 1.82 5.68 4.18
N ASP A 105 1.24 6.79 4.59
CA ASP A 105 -0.01 6.80 5.36
C ASP A 105 -1.20 6.26 4.57
N GLU A 106 -1.23 6.48 3.25
CA GLU A 106 -2.32 5.98 2.43
C GLU A 106 -2.29 4.46 2.33
N ILE A 107 -1.09 3.89 2.18
CA ILE A 107 -0.94 2.44 2.20
C ILE A 107 -1.32 1.89 3.57
N ALA A 108 -0.91 2.55 4.64
CA ALA A 108 -1.29 2.13 5.99
C ALA A 108 -2.82 2.04 6.15
N ARG A 109 -3.54 3.02 5.61
CA ARG A 109 -5.02 3.01 5.66
C ARG A 109 -5.62 1.87 4.84
N LEU A 110 -5.03 1.55 3.69
CA LEU A 110 -5.50 0.45 2.85
C LEU A 110 -5.26 -0.90 3.52
N LEU A 111 -4.18 -1.03 4.28
CA LEU A 111 -3.83 -2.30 4.93
C LEU A 111 -4.68 -2.60 6.16
N GLY A 112 -5.18 -1.57 6.84
CA GLY A 112 -5.92 -1.76 8.08
C GLY A 112 -7.04 -2.79 8.01
N PRO A 113 -7.97 -2.69 7.04
CA PRO A 113 -9.07 -3.65 6.92
C PRO A 113 -8.63 -5.07 6.53
N ILE A 114 -7.42 -5.22 5.99
CA ILE A 114 -6.92 -6.50 5.48
C ILE A 114 -6.15 -7.26 6.55
N ALA A 115 -5.57 -6.54 7.51
CA ALA A 115 -4.73 -7.12 8.54
C ALA A 115 -5.48 -8.20 9.33
N GLY A 116 -4.77 -9.27 9.67
CA GLY A 116 -5.32 -10.33 10.48
C GLY A 116 -5.64 -9.85 11.90
N PRO A 117 -6.36 -10.66 12.67
CA PRO A 117 -6.76 -10.27 14.03
C PRO A 117 -5.54 -10.14 14.96
N PRO A 118 -5.61 -9.21 15.94
CA PRO A 118 -4.49 -8.94 16.84
C PRO A 118 -4.34 -9.98 17.96
N ALA A 119 -4.90 -11.17 17.82
CA ALA A 119 -4.85 -12.22 18.86
C ALA A 119 -3.44 -12.54 19.32
N HIS A 120 -2.48 -12.40 18.41
CA HIS A 120 -1.08 -12.67 18.68
C HIS A 120 -0.49 -11.80 19.77
N ARG A 121 -0.95 -10.56 19.87
CA ARG A 121 -0.45 -9.61 20.85
C ARG A 121 -0.80 -10.00 22.28
N LYS A 122 -1.93 -10.67 22.46
CA LYS A 122 -2.37 -11.10 23.79
C LYS A 122 -1.45 -12.15 24.36
N LYS A 123 -0.91 -13.02 23.52
CA LYS A 123 0.03 -14.04 23.95
C LYS A 123 1.38 -13.46 24.32
N ALA A 124 1.78 -12.38 23.65
CA ALA A 124 3.05 -11.74 23.93
C ALA A 124 3.11 -11.07 25.29
N VAL A 125 1.96 -10.82 25.90
CA VAL A 125 1.87 -10.19 27.22
C VAL A 125 2.20 -11.15 28.35
N HIS A 126 2.15 -12.43 28.08
CA HIS A 126 2.48 -13.43 29.08
C HIS A 126 3.99 -13.57 29.23
#